data_eb51c878045f55b1a7c8ccc507a75fa4
#
_entry.id   eb51c878045f55b1a7c8ccc507a75fa4
#
_cell.length_a   1.000
_cell.length_b   1.000
_cell.length_c   1.000
_cell.angle_alpha   90.00
_cell.angle_beta   90.00
_cell.angle_gamma   90.00
#
_symmetry.space_group_name_H-M   'P 1'
#
loop_
_entity.id
_entity.type
_entity.pdbx_description
1 polymer ?
#
loop_
_entity_poly.entity_id
_entity_poly.type
_entity_poly.pdbx_seq_one_letter_code
_entity_poly.pdbx_strand_id
1 'polypeptide(L)'
;MNADSPPEVVDFITTEDGDDLIVSFAIATQVPGDVVSLTLIRTPKFEFALPDDERGVSVSHESFPQGDELEHLQRIRVAPPVVSIATTQRLYELDVSKVDDGELGSAQRVLERMNFDNRFVLRLA
;
A
#
# COMPACT_ATOMS: atom_id res chain seq x y z
N MET A 1 22.58 -7.78 2.19
CA MET A 1 21.21 -8.11 2.45
C MET A 1 20.74 -7.43 3.73
N ASN A 2 19.56 -6.92 3.73
CA ASN A 2 19.10 -6.07 4.77
C ASN A 2 17.94 -6.60 5.53
N ALA A 3 17.97 -7.89 5.84
CA ALA A 3 16.93 -8.51 6.61
C ALA A 3 16.75 -7.83 7.97
N ASP A 4 17.78 -7.12 8.40
CA ASP A 4 17.77 -6.51 9.72
C ASP A 4 17.34 -5.05 9.72
N SER A 5 16.97 -4.51 8.56
CA SER A 5 16.48 -3.14 8.50
C SER A 5 15.19 -3.02 9.29
N PRO A 6 15.06 -2.02 10.19
CA PRO A 6 13.80 -1.85 10.90
C PRO A 6 12.69 -1.42 9.94
N PRO A 7 11.43 -1.75 10.26
CA PRO A 7 10.30 -1.27 9.47
C PRO A 7 10.25 0.25 9.45
N GLU A 8 9.76 0.81 8.34
CA GLU A 8 9.53 2.24 8.24
C GLU A 8 8.33 2.63 9.11
N VAL A 9 8.44 3.72 9.84
CA VAL A 9 7.40 4.14 10.78
C VAL A 9 6.34 4.94 10.05
N VAL A 10 5.08 4.51 10.17
CA VAL A 10 3.94 5.19 9.57
C VAL A 10 3.30 6.09 10.63
N ASP A 11 3.15 7.37 10.30
CA ASP A 11 2.50 8.33 11.19
C ASP A 11 0.98 8.24 11.09
N PHE A 12 0.44 8.10 9.87
CA PHE A 12 -1.00 7.98 9.67
C PHE A 12 -1.28 7.34 8.32
N ILE A 13 -2.54 6.92 8.14
CA ILE A 13 -3.02 6.33 6.88
C ILE A 13 -4.23 7.12 6.42
N THR A 14 -4.26 7.48 5.13
CA THR A 14 -5.46 8.05 4.53
C THR A 14 -6.04 7.07 3.52
N THR A 15 -7.36 7.12 3.34
CA THR A 15 -8.04 6.20 2.43
C THR A 15 -9.07 6.96 1.61
N GLU A 16 -9.34 6.44 0.40
CA GLU A 16 -10.50 6.82 -0.39
C GLU A 16 -11.24 5.55 -0.78
N ASP A 17 -12.56 5.61 -0.69
CA ASP A 17 -13.42 4.48 -1.01
C ASP A 17 -14.56 4.98 -1.90
N GLY A 18 -14.25 5.15 -3.17
CA GLY A 18 -15.18 5.65 -4.17
C GLY A 18 -14.84 5.04 -5.51
N ASP A 19 -14.88 5.86 -6.57
CA ASP A 19 -14.46 5.40 -7.89
C ASP A 19 -12.98 5.02 -7.90
N ASP A 20 -12.17 5.78 -7.16
CA ASP A 20 -10.78 5.41 -6.88
C ASP A 20 -10.73 4.75 -5.51
N LEU A 21 -10.03 3.63 -5.43
CA LEU A 21 -9.74 2.96 -4.17
C LEU A 21 -8.29 3.26 -3.82
N ILE A 22 -8.07 3.97 -2.71
CA ILE A 22 -6.73 4.46 -2.36
C ILE A 22 -6.44 4.16 -0.90
N VAL A 23 -5.24 3.62 -0.64
CA VAL A 23 -4.65 3.52 0.70
C VAL A 23 -3.29 4.17 0.63
N SER A 24 -3.07 5.23 1.41
CA SER A 24 -1.81 5.95 1.42
C SER A 24 -1.23 5.94 2.83
N PHE A 25 0.00 5.45 2.94
CA PHE A 25 0.74 5.41 4.21
C PHE A 25 1.69 6.60 4.26
N ALA A 26 1.53 7.44 5.28
CA ALA A 26 2.42 8.58 5.50
C ALA A 26 3.59 8.09 6.36
N ILE A 27 4.74 7.93 5.75
CA ILE A 27 5.93 7.36 6.38
C ILE A 27 6.81 8.48 6.93
N ALA A 28 7.13 8.43 8.22
CA ALA A 28 7.98 9.42 8.85
C ALA A 28 9.38 9.38 8.26
N THR A 29 9.95 10.57 8.01
CA THR A 29 11.34 10.69 7.59
C THR A 29 12.21 10.99 8.80
N GLN A 30 13.50 11.22 8.57
CA GLN A 30 14.41 11.62 9.65
C GLN A 30 14.20 13.08 10.06
N VAL A 31 13.47 13.86 9.26
CA VAL A 31 13.15 15.24 9.57
C VAL A 31 11.84 15.28 10.33
N PRO A 32 11.82 15.78 11.59
CA PRO A 32 10.57 15.81 12.36
C PRO A 32 9.46 16.57 11.64
N GLY A 33 8.28 15.96 11.58
CA GLY A 33 7.13 16.55 10.93
C GLY A 33 7.07 16.34 9.42
N ASP A 34 8.07 15.73 8.84
CA ASP A 34 8.11 15.46 7.41
C ASP A 34 7.72 14.00 7.14
N VAL A 35 6.95 13.79 6.08
CA VAL A 35 6.53 12.43 5.69
C VAL A 35 6.70 12.25 4.18
N VAL A 36 6.86 10.97 3.79
CA VAL A 36 6.77 10.57 2.38
C VAL A 36 5.63 9.56 2.25
N SER A 37 5.01 9.52 1.09
CA SER A 37 3.84 8.65 0.88
C SER A 37 4.21 7.37 0.16
N LEU A 38 3.66 6.26 0.66
CA LEU A 38 3.58 4.99 -0.06
C LEU A 38 2.10 4.81 -0.37
N THR A 39 1.74 4.80 -1.65
CA THR A 39 0.35 4.83 -2.08
C THR A 39 -0.01 3.59 -2.88
N LEU A 40 -1.12 2.97 -2.49
CA LEU A 40 -1.76 1.88 -3.23
C LEU A 40 -3.03 2.46 -3.85
N ILE A 41 -3.19 2.31 -5.18
CA ILE A 41 -4.35 2.85 -5.87
C ILE A 41 -4.86 1.87 -6.91
N ARG A 42 -6.19 1.79 -7.01
CA ARG A 42 -6.87 1.04 -8.06
C ARG A 42 -8.14 1.78 -8.46
N THR A 43 -8.37 1.90 -9.79
CA THR A 43 -9.57 2.55 -10.31
C THR A 43 -10.31 1.57 -11.21
N PRO A 44 -11.15 0.68 -10.62
CA PRO A 44 -11.77 -0.42 -11.37
C PRO A 44 -12.63 0.04 -12.55
N LYS A 45 -13.29 1.19 -12.42
CA LYS A 45 -14.22 1.64 -13.46
C LYS A 45 -13.54 1.94 -14.79
N PHE A 46 -12.23 2.15 -14.79
CA PHE A 46 -11.48 2.41 -16.02
C PHE A 46 -10.69 1.20 -16.51
N GLU A 47 -10.72 0.09 -15.76
CA GLU A 47 -9.88 -1.06 -16.10
C GLU A 47 -10.36 -1.81 -17.35
N PHE A 48 -11.63 -1.62 -17.73
CA PHE A 48 -12.12 -2.26 -18.95
C PHE A 48 -11.32 -1.82 -20.20
N ALA A 49 -10.71 -0.65 -20.14
CA ALA A 49 -9.91 -0.11 -21.24
C ALA A 49 -8.45 -0.57 -21.20
N LEU A 50 -8.06 -1.35 -20.18
CA LEU A 50 -6.68 -1.79 -20.00
C LEU A 50 -6.53 -3.27 -20.33
N PRO A 51 -5.36 -3.67 -20.86
CA PRO A 51 -5.03 -5.09 -20.94
C PRO A 51 -5.01 -5.72 -19.56
N ASP A 52 -5.24 -7.03 -19.49
CA ASP A 52 -5.33 -7.72 -18.21
C ASP A 52 -4.09 -7.54 -17.34
N ASP A 53 -2.91 -7.54 -17.94
CA ASP A 53 -1.65 -7.42 -17.21
C ASP A 53 -1.38 -6.00 -16.69
N GLU A 54 -2.19 -5.01 -17.10
CA GLU A 54 -2.08 -3.66 -16.58
C GLU A 54 -3.13 -3.35 -15.51
N ARG A 55 -4.02 -4.29 -15.24
CA ARG A 55 -5.04 -4.12 -14.20
C ARG A 55 -4.46 -4.51 -12.84
N GLY A 56 -5.10 -3.99 -11.78
CA GLY A 56 -4.73 -4.32 -10.42
C GLY A 56 -4.34 -3.08 -9.62
N VAL A 57 -3.69 -3.32 -8.49
CA VAL A 57 -3.31 -2.23 -7.57
C VAL A 57 -1.93 -1.74 -7.92
N SER A 58 -1.84 -0.46 -8.27
CA SER A 58 -0.56 0.20 -8.52
C SER A 58 0.02 0.68 -7.20
N VAL A 59 1.33 0.53 -7.04
CA VAL A 59 2.07 0.92 -5.83
C VAL A 59 3.10 1.96 -6.21
N SER A 60 3.15 3.06 -5.45
CA SER A 60 4.17 4.09 -5.66
C SER A 60 4.68 4.60 -4.32
N HIS A 61 5.99 4.88 -4.28
CA HIS A 61 6.65 5.42 -3.10
C HIS A 61 7.38 6.69 -3.54
N GLU A 62 7.14 7.79 -2.83
CA GLU A 62 7.68 9.09 -3.23
C GLU A 62 9.20 9.10 -3.33
N SER A 63 9.88 8.30 -2.50
CA SER A 63 11.35 8.28 -2.48
C SER A 63 11.95 7.42 -3.58
N PHE A 64 11.14 6.63 -4.31
CA PHE A 64 11.65 5.75 -5.35
C PHE A 64 11.07 6.15 -6.69
N PRO A 65 11.90 6.57 -7.65
CA PRO A 65 11.40 6.94 -8.96
C PRO A 65 10.75 5.73 -9.64
N GLN A 66 9.66 5.99 -10.35
CA GLN A 66 9.02 4.95 -11.12
C GLN A 66 9.79 4.74 -12.42
N GLY A 67 10.04 3.47 -12.73
CA GLY A 67 10.64 3.11 -14.00
C GLY A 67 9.59 2.99 -15.09
N ASP A 68 9.96 2.32 -16.17
CA ASP A 68 9.08 2.12 -17.31
C ASP A 68 7.95 1.15 -17.02
N GLU A 69 8.14 0.28 -16.03
CA GLU A 69 7.14 -0.72 -15.67
C GLU A 69 6.38 -0.29 -14.42
N LEU A 70 5.08 -0.55 -14.43
CA LEU A 70 4.25 -0.29 -13.26
C LEU A 70 4.59 -1.28 -12.15
N GLU A 71 4.62 -0.77 -10.93
CA GLU A 71 4.80 -1.61 -9.77
C GLU A 71 3.42 -2.02 -9.26
N HIS A 72 3.13 -3.32 -9.26
CA HIS A 72 1.82 -3.84 -8.86
C HIS A 72 1.91 -4.61 -7.55
N LEU A 73 0.86 -4.48 -6.74
CA LEU A 73 0.74 -5.20 -5.48
C LEU A 73 0.54 -6.69 -5.74
N GLN A 74 1.36 -7.52 -5.11
CA GLN A 74 1.24 -8.98 -5.18
C GLN A 74 0.75 -9.59 -3.89
N ARG A 75 1.14 -9.03 -2.74
CA ARG A 75 0.75 -9.56 -1.45
C ARG A 75 0.83 -8.45 -0.41
N ILE A 76 -0.14 -8.43 0.50
CA ILE A 76 -0.09 -7.56 1.65
C ILE A 76 -0.58 -8.33 2.88
N ARG A 77 0.17 -8.22 3.96
CA ARG A 77 -0.19 -8.82 5.23
C ARG A 77 -0.32 -7.71 6.27
N VAL A 78 -1.49 -7.61 6.88
CA VAL A 78 -1.75 -6.66 7.95
C VAL A 78 -1.76 -7.43 9.27
N ALA A 79 -0.66 -7.36 9.98
CA ALA A 79 -0.47 -8.06 11.25
C ALA A 79 0.07 -7.05 12.26
N PRO A 80 -0.80 -6.18 12.82
CA PRO A 80 -0.30 -5.11 13.68
C PRO A 80 0.65 -5.64 14.76
N PRO A 81 1.74 -4.93 15.02
CA PRO A 81 2.05 -3.56 14.57
C PRO A 81 2.72 -3.45 13.21
N VAL A 82 2.79 -4.51 12.41
CA VAL A 82 3.53 -4.51 11.14
C VAL A 82 2.60 -4.75 9.98
N VAL A 83 2.81 -3.99 8.89
CA VAL A 83 2.20 -4.25 7.59
C VAL A 83 3.33 -4.58 6.62
N SER A 84 3.24 -5.74 5.98
CA SER A 84 4.24 -6.19 4.99
C SER A 84 3.60 -6.14 3.61
N ILE A 85 4.28 -5.48 2.67
CA ILE A 85 3.78 -5.28 1.31
C ILE A 85 4.81 -5.81 0.33
N ALA A 86 4.40 -6.78 -0.51
CA ALA A 86 5.24 -7.28 -1.58
C ALA A 86 4.64 -6.87 -2.92
N THR A 87 5.47 -6.27 -3.75
CA THR A 87 5.07 -5.81 -5.09
C THR A 87 5.88 -6.56 -6.13
N THR A 88 5.63 -6.26 -7.40
CA THR A 88 6.42 -6.83 -8.50
C THR A 88 7.88 -6.41 -8.45
N GLN A 89 8.24 -5.38 -7.67
CA GLN A 89 9.58 -4.82 -7.67
C GLN A 89 10.23 -4.77 -6.30
N ARG A 90 9.46 -4.71 -5.22
CA ARG A 90 10.01 -4.42 -3.88
C ARG A 90 9.25 -5.12 -2.78
N LEU A 91 9.88 -5.14 -1.62
CA LEU A 91 9.23 -5.53 -0.37
C LEU A 91 9.29 -4.35 0.59
N TYR A 92 8.16 -3.99 1.16
CA TYR A 92 8.07 -2.91 2.14
C TYR A 92 7.63 -3.49 3.48
N GLU A 93 8.27 -3.04 4.55
CA GLU A 93 7.88 -3.38 5.92
C GLU A 93 7.56 -2.09 6.65
N LEU A 94 6.34 -1.98 7.17
CA LEU A 94 5.84 -0.76 7.78
C LEU A 94 5.45 -1.02 9.23
N ASP A 95 5.87 -0.10 10.11
CA ASP A 95 5.48 -0.11 11.52
C ASP A 95 4.26 0.81 11.67
N VAL A 96 3.11 0.23 11.96
CA VAL A 96 1.85 0.96 12.10
C VAL A 96 1.41 1.10 13.55
N SER A 97 2.34 0.94 14.50
CA SER A 97 2.01 1.02 15.93
C SER A 97 1.47 2.39 16.36
N LYS A 98 1.81 3.45 15.61
CA LYS A 98 1.32 4.80 15.89
C LYS A 98 0.00 5.12 15.19
N VAL A 99 -0.44 4.25 14.29
CA VAL A 99 -1.62 4.51 13.49
C VAL A 99 -2.88 4.24 14.30
N ASP A 100 -3.86 5.13 14.20
CA ASP A 100 -5.15 4.98 14.84
C ASP A 100 -5.87 3.72 14.34
N ASP A 101 -6.52 2.99 15.26
CA ASP A 101 -7.23 1.77 14.89
C ASP A 101 -8.31 2.01 13.84
N GLY A 102 -8.97 3.16 13.90
CA GLY A 102 -9.98 3.53 12.92
C GLY A 102 -9.39 3.71 11.53
N GLU A 103 -8.20 4.31 11.44
CA GLU A 103 -7.51 4.46 10.16
C GLU A 103 -7.08 3.11 9.61
N LEU A 104 -6.55 2.25 10.46
CA LEU A 104 -6.14 0.93 10.04
C LEU A 104 -7.33 0.09 9.57
N GLY A 105 -8.46 0.17 10.29
CA GLY A 105 -9.69 -0.50 9.89
C GLY A 105 -10.21 -0.03 8.56
N SER A 106 -10.16 1.29 8.30
CA SER A 106 -10.56 1.83 7.00
C SER A 106 -9.66 1.33 5.88
N ALA A 107 -8.35 1.26 6.15
CA ALA A 107 -7.40 0.73 5.18
C ALA A 107 -7.71 -0.73 4.84
N GLN A 108 -8.02 -1.54 5.86
CA GLN A 108 -8.37 -2.94 5.64
C GLN A 108 -9.61 -3.08 4.76
N ARG A 109 -10.63 -2.25 4.99
CA ARG A 109 -11.85 -2.29 4.18
C ARG A 109 -11.59 -1.93 2.73
N VAL A 110 -10.77 -0.90 2.49
CA VAL A 110 -10.42 -0.51 1.12
C VAL A 110 -9.60 -1.60 0.44
N LEU A 111 -8.65 -2.22 1.16
CA LEU A 111 -7.86 -3.32 0.61
C LEU A 111 -8.73 -4.51 0.21
N GLU A 112 -9.75 -4.83 1.01
CA GLU A 112 -10.69 -5.89 0.66
C GLU A 112 -11.45 -5.55 -0.62
N ARG A 113 -11.85 -4.30 -0.78
CA ARG A 113 -12.53 -3.85 -2.01
C ARG A 113 -11.60 -3.86 -3.21
N MET A 114 -10.33 -3.49 -3.01
CA MET A 114 -9.33 -3.55 -4.08
C MET A 114 -9.13 -4.98 -4.59
N ASN A 115 -9.38 -5.97 -3.73
CA ASN A 115 -9.10 -7.37 -4.05
C ASN A 115 -10.33 -8.13 -4.55
N PHE A 116 -11.27 -7.44 -5.18
CA PHE A 116 -12.54 -8.03 -5.63
C PHE A 116 -12.35 -9.17 -6.63
N ASP A 117 -11.25 -9.18 -7.36
CA ASP A 117 -10.94 -10.23 -8.34
C ASP A 117 -9.71 -11.05 -7.95
N ASN A 118 -9.28 -10.94 -6.70
CA ASN A 118 -8.17 -11.74 -6.13
C ASN A 118 -6.86 -11.61 -6.89
N ARG A 119 -6.52 -10.40 -7.32
CA ARG A 119 -5.26 -10.17 -8.02
C ARG A 119 -4.05 -10.12 -7.11
N PHE A 120 -4.26 -9.99 -5.81
CA PHE A 120 -3.18 -10.06 -4.85
C PHE A 120 -3.63 -10.90 -3.64
N VAL A 121 -2.69 -11.32 -2.84
CA VAL A 121 -2.98 -12.07 -1.62
C VAL A 121 -3.11 -11.08 -0.48
N LEU A 122 -4.28 -11.09 0.18
CA LEU A 122 -4.54 -10.24 1.35
C LEU A 122 -4.61 -11.12 2.58
N ARG A 123 -3.75 -10.86 3.55
CA ARG A 123 -3.72 -11.58 4.83
C ARG A 123 -3.99 -10.60 5.96
N LEU A 124 -5.06 -10.85 6.71
CA LEU A 124 -5.39 -10.09 7.90
C LEU A 124 -5.14 -10.98 9.10
N ALA A 125 -4.34 -10.51 10.04
CA ALA A 125 -3.99 -11.30 11.22
C ALA A 125 -5.01 -11.15 12.33
#